data_cecaa26949d2db39c6172b654c612bd2
#
_entry.id   cecaa26949d2db39c6172b654c612bd2
#
_cell.length_a   1.000
_cell.length_b   1.000
_cell.length_c   1.000
_cell.angle_alpha   90.00
_cell.angle_beta   90.00
_cell.angle_gamma   90.00
#
_symmetry.space_group_name_H-M   'P 1'
#
loop_
_entity.id
_entity.type
_entity.pdbx_description
1 polymer ?
#
loop_
_entity_poly.entity_id
_entity_poly.type
_entity_poly.pdbx_seq_one_letter_code
_entity_poly.pdbx_strand_id
1 'polypeptide(L)'
;MIITLVGCQTNKTSQANNTFLKYKSAVEYGLQDEGITKDDIIDEIQVGGEQFIIFANPNLSDSIAIANINVDKNGAYTWNLVGSRCAFAMSSNHSIPSVKDEIQTISRKKFNFYLGPDKTKLALMADVDNEELKYDEKRELYYIIREI
;
A
#
# COMPACT_ATOMS: atom_id res chain seq x y z
N MET A 1 -18.50 14.21 19.79
CA MET A 1 -18.82 13.72 18.42
C MET A 1 -17.51 13.60 17.65
N ILE A 2 -17.03 12.37 17.49
CA ILE A 2 -15.78 12.13 16.75
C ILE A 2 -16.18 11.86 15.31
N ILE A 3 -15.88 12.81 14.43
CA ILE A 3 -16.06 12.63 12.99
C ILE A 3 -14.89 11.80 12.51
N THR A 4 -15.14 10.53 12.25
CA THR A 4 -14.18 9.65 11.59
C THR A 4 -14.17 9.96 10.11
N LEU A 5 -13.24 10.79 9.71
CA LEU A 5 -12.94 10.98 8.29
C LEU A 5 -12.11 9.79 7.81
N VAL A 6 -12.77 8.84 7.16
CA VAL A 6 -12.05 7.90 6.29
C VAL A 6 -11.67 8.68 5.03
N GLY A 7 -10.43 9.14 4.99
CA GLY A 7 -9.92 9.88 3.85
C GLY A 7 -8.68 9.21 3.28
N CYS A 8 -8.69 8.94 1.98
CA CYS A 8 -7.46 8.68 1.25
C CYS A 8 -6.92 10.02 0.77
N GLN A 9 -5.77 10.41 1.29
CA GLN A 9 -5.10 11.63 0.83
C GLN A 9 -4.23 11.31 -0.37
N THR A 10 -4.42 12.06 -1.46
CA THR A 10 -3.59 11.94 -2.65
C THR A 10 -2.21 12.46 -2.35
N ASN A 11 -1.23 11.60 -2.31
CA ASN A 11 0.17 12.01 -2.27
C ASN A 11 0.62 12.30 -3.70
N LYS A 12 1.09 13.52 -3.92
CA LYS A 12 1.84 13.80 -5.14
C LYS A 12 3.07 12.90 -5.13
N THR A 13 3.26 12.15 -6.21
CA THR A 13 4.47 11.35 -6.44
C THR A 13 5.66 12.30 -6.37
N SER A 14 6.30 12.39 -5.21
CA SER A 14 7.61 12.99 -5.16
C SER A 14 8.55 11.99 -5.80
N GLN A 15 9.06 12.30 -6.98
CA GLN A 15 10.14 11.52 -7.55
C GLN A 15 11.31 11.58 -6.58
N ALA A 16 11.53 10.49 -5.85
CA ALA A 16 12.75 10.34 -5.10
C ALA A 16 13.88 10.28 -6.13
N ASN A 17 14.71 11.31 -6.19
CA ASN A 17 15.89 11.35 -7.05
C ASN A 17 16.98 10.35 -6.59
N ASN A 18 16.69 9.53 -5.57
CA ASN A 18 17.64 8.62 -4.96
C ASN A 18 17.49 7.22 -5.58
N THR A 19 18.55 6.80 -6.25
CA THR A 19 18.68 5.47 -6.82
C THR A 19 19.69 4.66 -6.05
N PHE A 20 19.46 3.35 -5.97
CA PHE A 20 20.29 2.42 -5.20
C PHE A 20 20.68 1.22 -6.04
N LEU A 21 21.89 0.70 -5.84
CA LEU A 21 22.37 -0.48 -6.56
C LEU A 21 21.76 -1.78 -6.02
N LYS A 22 21.17 -1.74 -4.81
CA LYS A 22 20.58 -2.91 -4.17
C LYS A 22 19.13 -2.64 -3.77
N TYR A 23 18.28 -3.63 -3.98
CA TYR A 23 16.89 -3.63 -3.53
C TYR A 23 16.77 -3.28 -2.05
N LYS A 24 17.55 -3.95 -1.20
CA LYS A 24 17.54 -3.72 0.24
C LYS A 24 17.82 -2.26 0.62
N SER A 25 18.75 -1.63 -0.08
CA SER A 25 19.11 -0.22 0.19
C SER A 25 17.96 0.74 -0.16
N ALA A 26 17.23 0.47 -1.24
CA ALA A 26 16.04 1.24 -1.62
C ALA A 26 14.95 1.11 -0.56
N VAL A 27 14.72 -0.10 -0.05
CA VAL A 27 13.74 -0.35 1.01
C VAL A 27 14.14 0.36 2.31
N GLU A 28 15.38 0.23 2.74
CA GLU A 28 15.90 0.90 3.96
C GLU A 28 15.76 2.41 3.87
N TYR A 29 16.06 2.98 2.71
CA TYR A 29 15.85 4.41 2.45
C TYR A 29 14.38 4.79 2.61
N GLY A 30 13.48 4.04 1.98
CA GLY A 30 12.05 4.31 2.04
C GLY A 30 11.48 4.25 3.45
N LEU A 31 11.88 3.24 4.21
CA LEU A 31 11.47 3.10 5.61
C LEU A 31 11.96 4.29 6.45
N GLN A 32 13.20 4.71 6.25
CA GLN A 32 13.77 5.86 6.95
C GLN A 32 13.06 7.16 6.56
N ASP A 33 12.80 7.36 5.28
CA ASP A 33 12.11 8.55 4.76
C ASP A 33 10.68 8.66 5.31
N GLU A 34 9.99 7.52 5.46
CA GLU A 34 8.67 7.45 6.08
C GLU A 34 8.69 7.51 7.62
N GLY A 35 9.85 7.34 8.24
CA GLY A 35 9.97 7.30 9.70
C GLY A 35 9.39 6.03 10.32
N ILE A 36 9.47 4.91 9.60
CA ILE A 36 8.95 3.61 10.03
C ILE A 36 10.05 2.55 10.06
N THR A 37 9.71 1.38 10.59
CA THR A 37 10.62 0.24 10.68
C THR A 37 10.09 -0.95 9.86
N LYS A 38 10.88 -2.01 9.79
CA LYS A 38 10.45 -3.27 9.13
C LYS A 38 9.20 -3.87 9.74
N ASP A 39 8.95 -3.64 11.03
CA ASP A 39 7.77 -4.15 11.75
C ASP A 39 6.48 -3.49 11.25
N ASP A 40 6.58 -2.36 10.57
CA ASP A 40 5.45 -1.64 9.99
C ASP A 40 5.10 -2.10 8.58
N ILE A 41 5.94 -2.95 7.97
CA ILE A 41 5.63 -3.56 6.68
C ILE A 41 4.55 -4.61 6.87
N ILE A 42 3.47 -4.49 6.11
CA ILE A 42 2.38 -5.46 6.09
C ILE A 42 2.74 -6.60 5.16
N ASP A 43 3.19 -6.28 3.95
CA ASP A 43 3.54 -7.29 2.96
C ASP A 43 4.47 -6.73 1.87
N GLU A 44 5.20 -7.62 1.24
CA GLU A 44 5.96 -7.37 0.02
C GLU A 44 5.40 -8.25 -1.07
N ILE A 45 4.86 -7.65 -2.13
CA ILE A 45 4.09 -8.36 -3.17
C ILE A 45 4.66 -8.06 -4.54
N GLN A 46 4.77 -9.09 -5.36
CA GLN A 46 5.10 -8.96 -6.78
C GLN A 46 3.86 -9.23 -7.62
N VAL A 47 3.46 -8.26 -8.42
CA VAL A 47 2.29 -8.35 -9.30
C VAL A 47 2.62 -7.70 -10.64
N GLY A 48 2.32 -8.38 -11.74
CA GLY A 48 2.53 -7.84 -13.09
C GLY A 48 3.97 -7.40 -13.37
N GLY A 49 4.96 -8.06 -12.76
CA GLY A 49 6.36 -7.71 -12.89
C GLY A 49 6.81 -6.52 -12.03
N GLU A 50 5.90 -5.95 -11.25
CA GLU A 50 6.19 -4.84 -10.34
C GLU A 50 6.29 -5.31 -8.90
N GLN A 51 7.18 -4.69 -8.14
CA GLN A 51 7.38 -4.96 -6.71
C GLN A 51 6.70 -3.89 -5.88
N PHE A 52 5.82 -4.32 -4.98
CA PHE A 52 5.10 -3.43 -4.07
C PHE A 52 5.42 -3.75 -2.62
N ILE A 53 5.46 -2.71 -1.81
CA ILE A 53 5.56 -2.81 -0.35
C ILE A 53 4.34 -2.11 0.25
N ILE A 54 3.53 -2.88 0.97
CA ILE A 54 2.38 -2.34 1.70
C ILE A 54 2.83 -2.14 3.14
N PHE A 55 2.62 -0.95 3.67
CA PHE A 55 3.05 -0.63 5.03
C PHE A 55 2.03 0.27 5.74
N ALA A 56 2.09 0.25 7.07
CA ALA A 56 1.32 1.15 7.92
C ALA A 56 2.26 2.14 8.59
N ASN A 57 1.82 3.37 8.73
CA ASN A 57 2.61 4.39 9.44
C ASN A 57 1.94 4.74 10.77
N PRO A 58 2.49 4.25 11.91
CA PRO A 58 1.91 4.52 13.22
C PRO A 58 1.95 6.00 13.62
N ASN A 59 2.86 6.79 13.03
CA ASN A 59 2.94 8.23 13.25
C ASN A 59 1.87 9.02 12.50
N LEU A 60 1.14 8.36 11.59
CA LEU A 60 0.07 8.92 10.78
C LEU A 60 -1.23 8.13 10.99
N SER A 61 -1.61 7.88 12.23
CA SER A 61 -2.84 7.17 12.62
C SER A 61 -2.96 5.78 11.99
N ASP A 62 -1.86 5.03 11.91
CA ASP A 62 -1.78 3.72 11.25
C ASP A 62 -2.28 3.75 9.80
N SER A 63 -2.11 4.87 9.12
CA SER A 63 -2.47 4.97 7.70
C SER A 63 -1.69 3.96 6.87
N ILE A 64 -2.39 3.32 5.92
CA ILE A 64 -1.82 2.33 5.03
C ILE A 64 -1.46 2.98 3.71
N ALA A 65 -0.26 2.72 3.25
CA ALA A 65 0.28 3.21 2.00
C ALA A 65 1.01 2.11 1.23
N ILE A 66 1.27 2.36 -0.03
CA ILE A 66 1.98 1.44 -0.90
C ILE A 66 3.17 2.16 -1.51
N ALA A 67 4.32 1.50 -1.48
CA ALA A 67 5.48 1.88 -2.26
C ALA A 67 5.68 0.90 -3.40
N ASN A 68 6.12 1.41 -4.53
CA ASN A 68 6.60 0.62 -5.66
C ASN A 68 8.12 0.73 -5.71
N ILE A 69 8.79 -0.40 -5.77
CA ILE A 69 10.24 -0.43 -5.99
C ILE A 69 10.46 -0.63 -7.48
N ASN A 70 10.82 0.44 -8.15
CA ASN A 70 11.10 0.44 -9.57
C ASN A 70 12.57 0.07 -9.82
N VAL A 71 12.80 -0.71 -10.86
CA VAL A 71 14.16 -1.03 -11.37
C VAL A 71 14.31 -0.35 -12.71
N ASP A 72 15.30 0.52 -12.86
CA ASP A 72 15.56 1.17 -14.13
C ASP A 72 16.37 0.25 -15.10
N LYS A 73 16.58 0.72 -16.32
CA LYS A 73 17.33 0.00 -17.34
C LYS A 73 18.79 -0.29 -16.96
N ASN A 74 19.35 0.42 -16.00
CA ASN A 74 20.70 0.25 -15.48
C ASN A 74 20.75 -0.68 -14.27
N GLY A 75 19.61 -1.22 -13.83
CA GLY A 75 19.50 -2.08 -12.66
C GLY A 75 19.49 -1.32 -11.34
N ALA A 76 19.25 -0.01 -11.34
CA ALA A 76 19.15 0.79 -10.13
C ALA A 76 17.72 0.79 -9.60
N TYR A 77 17.60 0.71 -8.28
CA TYR A 77 16.32 0.63 -7.56
C TYR A 77 15.91 1.99 -7.00
N THR A 78 14.63 2.30 -7.08
CA THR A 78 14.04 3.49 -6.48
C THR A 78 12.81 3.14 -5.66
N TRP A 79 12.65 3.80 -4.51
CA TRP A 79 11.45 3.74 -3.69
C TRP A 79 10.49 4.85 -4.12
N ASN A 80 9.26 4.50 -4.46
CA ASN A 80 8.26 5.46 -4.88
C ASN A 80 6.93 5.19 -4.17
N LEU A 81 6.41 6.19 -3.48
CA LEU A 81 5.03 6.10 -2.99
C LEU A 81 4.07 6.16 -4.18
N VAL A 82 3.10 5.26 -4.22
CA VAL A 82 2.10 5.19 -5.27
C VAL A 82 0.70 5.18 -4.66
N GLY A 83 -0.25 5.80 -5.38
CA GLY A 83 -1.63 5.86 -4.92
C GLY A 83 -1.84 6.82 -3.75
N SER A 84 -2.89 6.56 -3.00
CA SER A 84 -3.34 7.37 -1.87
C SER A 84 -2.91 6.75 -0.55
N ARG A 85 -2.76 7.58 0.47
CA ARG A 85 -2.58 7.11 1.83
C ARG A 85 -3.94 6.97 2.50
N CYS A 86 -4.32 5.77 2.87
CA CYS A 86 -5.61 5.48 3.47
C CYS A 86 -5.50 5.37 4.98
N ALA A 87 -6.11 6.30 5.70
CA ALA A 87 -6.22 6.25 7.14
C ALA A 87 -7.51 5.55 7.55
N PHE A 88 -7.37 4.42 8.24
CA PHE A 88 -8.49 3.74 8.88
C PHE A 88 -8.53 4.18 10.32
N ALA A 89 -9.42 5.13 10.64
CA ALA A 89 -9.66 5.47 12.02
C ALA A 89 -10.33 4.28 12.70
N MET A 90 -9.63 3.66 13.64
CA MET A 90 -10.15 2.62 14.51
C MET A 90 -11.21 3.25 15.43
N SER A 91 -12.42 3.43 14.93
CA SER A 91 -13.53 3.75 15.80
C SER A 91 -14.07 2.45 16.38
N SER A 92 -14.51 2.50 17.64
CA SER A 92 -15.09 1.37 18.36
C SER A 92 -16.38 0.81 17.74
N ASN A 93 -16.86 1.37 16.64
CA ASN A 93 -18.15 1.03 16.01
C ASN A 93 -18.04 0.29 14.67
N HIS A 94 -16.93 -0.32 14.38
CA HIS A 94 -16.80 -1.46 13.46
C HIS A 94 -17.25 -1.32 12.00
N SER A 95 -17.59 -0.16 11.50
CA SER A 95 -17.89 -0.01 10.07
C SER A 95 -16.82 0.77 9.33
N ILE A 96 -15.64 0.15 9.22
CA ILE A 96 -14.61 0.66 8.31
C ILE A 96 -15.03 0.22 6.90
N PRO A 97 -15.24 1.15 5.97
CA PRO A 97 -15.61 0.78 4.62
C PRO A 97 -14.42 0.12 3.89
N SER A 98 -14.75 -0.80 3.00
CA SER A 98 -13.77 -1.28 2.04
C SER A 98 -13.43 -0.18 1.04
N VAL A 99 -12.17 -0.06 0.68
CA VAL A 99 -11.69 0.96 -0.25
C VAL A 99 -11.03 0.32 -1.46
N LYS A 100 -11.15 1.01 -2.58
CA LYS A 100 -10.44 0.73 -3.81
C LYS A 100 -9.60 1.94 -4.15
N ASP A 101 -8.33 1.73 -4.43
CA ASP A 101 -7.42 2.78 -4.88
C ASP A 101 -6.78 2.37 -6.21
N GLU A 102 -6.79 3.27 -7.17
CA GLU A 102 -6.10 3.08 -8.44
C GLU A 102 -4.68 3.61 -8.30
N ILE A 103 -3.70 2.75 -8.58
CA ILE A 103 -2.29 3.10 -8.48
C ILE A 103 -1.62 2.97 -9.85
N GLN A 104 -0.70 3.88 -10.13
CA GLN A 104 0.11 3.84 -11.33
C GLN A 104 1.59 3.85 -10.95
N THR A 105 2.35 2.91 -11.52
CA THR A 105 3.79 2.81 -11.30
C THR A 105 4.56 3.76 -12.22
N ILE A 106 5.84 3.95 -11.97
CA ILE A 106 6.72 4.75 -12.83
C ILE A 106 6.79 4.16 -14.25
N SER A 107 6.71 2.85 -14.37
CA SER A 107 6.65 2.17 -15.68
C SER A 107 5.30 2.33 -16.40
N ARG A 108 4.40 3.13 -15.82
CA ARG A 108 3.06 3.45 -16.32
C ARG A 108 2.07 2.27 -16.33
N LYS A 109 2.36 1.22 -15.61
CA LYS A 109 1.40 0.15 -15.37
C LYS A 109 0.39 0.58 -14.32
N LYS A 110 -0.85 0.16 -14.51
CA LYS A 110 -1.97 0.51 -13.62
C LYS A 110 -2.44 -0.72 -12.86
N PHE A 111 -2.75 -0.50 -11.59
CA PHE A 111 -3.23 -1.53 -10.68
C PHE A 111 -4.38 -0.98 -9.86
N ASN A 112 -5.23 -1.87 -9.39
CA ASN A 112 -6.20 -1.56 -8.34
C ASN A 112 -5.74 -2.21 -7.05
N PHE A 113 -5.71 -1.42 -5.99
CA PHE A 113 -5.49 -1.88 -4.62
C PHE A 113 -6.81 -1.88 -3.88
N TYR A 114 -7.16 -3.03 -3.30
CA TYR A 114 -8.38 -3.20 -2.53
C TYR A 114 -8.00 -3.52 -1.09
N LEU A 115 -8.69 -2.90 -0.14
CA LEU A 115 -8.41 -3.02 1.28
C LEU A 115 -9.69 -2.88 2.08
N GLY A 116 -9.91 -3.76 3.05
CA GLY A 116 -11.09 -3.67 3.93
C GLY A 116 -11.20 -4.79 4.95
N PRO A 117 -12.07 -4.62 5.95
CA PRO A 117 -12.24 -5.56 7.04
C PRO A 117 -13.16 -6.75 6.70
N ASP A 118 -13.99 -6.63 5.67
CA ASP A 118 -14.97 -7.64 5.28
C ASP A 118 -14.48 -8.42 4.07
N LYS A 119 -14.10 -9.67 4.31
CA LYS A 119 -13.56 -10.59 3.29
C LYS A 119 -14.50 -10.75 2.10
N THR A 120 -15.76 -11.04 2.36
CA THR A 120 -16.76 -11.30 1.29
C THR A 120 -17.02 -10.07 0.45
N LYS A 121 -17.21 -8.92 1.09
CA LYS A 121 -17.38 -7.63 0.39
C LYS A 121 -16.18 -7.30 -0.47
N LEU A 122 -14.99 -7.47 0.06
CA LEU A 122 -13.76 -7.14 -0.65
C LEU A 122 -13.56 -8.06 -1.86
N ALA A 123 -13.83 -9.35 -1.71
CA ALA A 123 -13.75 -10.31 -2.81
C ALA A 123 -14.71 -9.96 -3.95
N LEU A 124 -15.94 -9.58 -3.62
CA LEU A 124 -16.92 -9.11 -4.62
C LEU A 124 -16.46 -7.83 -5.32
N MET A 125 -15.94 -6.89 -4.56
CA MET A 125 -15.46 -5.61 -5.07
C MET A 125 -14.27 -5.77 -6.02
N ALA A 126 -13.37 -6.69 -5.69
CA ALA A 126 -12.18 -6.99 -6.49
C ALA A 126 -12.44 -8.00 -7.61
N ASP A 127 -13.61 -8.64 -7.64
CA ASP A 127 -13.95 -9.72 -8.56
C ASP A 127 -12.94 -10.88 -8.49
N VAL A 128 -12.74 -11.39 -7.30
CA VAL A 128 -11.81 -12.50 -7.01
C VAL A 128 -12.47 -13.50 -6.07
N ASP A 129 -11.88 -14.68 -5.99
CA ASP A 129 -12.25 -15.67 -4.98
C ASP A 129 -11.74 -15.24 -3.59
N ASN A 130 -12.45 -15.63 -2.55
CA ASN A 130 -12.08 -15.30 -1.17
C ASN A 130 -10.67 -15.74 -0.81
N GLU A 131 -10.19 -16.83 -1.38
CA GLU A 131 -8.87 -17.41 -1.13
C GLU A 131 -7.73 -16.59 -1.72
N GLU A 132 -8.01 -15.75 -2.71
CA GLU A 132 -7.01 -14.87 -3.32
C GLU A 132 -6.68 -13.66 -2.44
N LEU A 133 -7.56 -13.32 -1.51
CA LEU A 133 -7.34 -12.20 -0.60
C LEU A 133 -6.26 -12.55 0.43
N LYS A 134 -5.39 -11.60 0.69
CA LYS A 134 -4.41 -11.67 1.77
C LYS A 134 -4.98 -11.03 3.03
N TYR A 135 -4.43 -11.38 4.18
CA TYR A 135 -4.94 -10.93 5.47
C TYR A 135 -3.81 -10.44 6.38
N ASP A 136 -3.96 -9.26 6.92
CA ASP A 136 -3.10 -8.71 7.97
C ASP A 136 -3.77 -8.95 9.34
N GLU A 137 -3.23 -9.88 10.09
CA GLU A 137 -3.75 -10.29 11.40
C GLU A 137 -3.73 -9.13 12.42
N LYS A 138 -2.66 -8.35 12.40
CA LYS A 138 -2.46 -7.27 13.36
C LYS A 138 -3.51 -6.18 13.25
N ARG A 139 -3.96 -5.89 12.03
CA ARG A 139 -4.93 -4.82 11.74
C ARG A 139 -6.30 -5.35 11.38
N GLU A 140 -6.44 -6.67 11.26
CA GLU A 140 -7.69 -7.35 10.86
C GLU A 140 -8.23 -6.81 9.53
N LEU A 141 -7.34 -6.70 8.54
CA LEU A 141 -7.66 -6.20 7.21
C LEU A 141 -7.31 -7.22 6.14
N TYR A 142 -8.18 -7.34 5.16
CA TYR A 142 -7.94 -8.08 3.92
C TYR A 142 -7.49 -7.11 2.82
N TYR A 143 -6.67 -7.60 1.90
CA TYR A 143 -6.17 -6.78 0.81
C TYR A 143 -5.78 -7.61 -0.41
N ILE A 144 -5.75 -6.95 -1.57
CA ILE A 144 -5.23 -7.51 -2.82
C ILE A 144 -4.84 -6.37 -3.77
N ILE A 145 -3.80 -6.61 -4.56
CA ILE A 145 -3.41 -5.75 -5.68
C ILE A 145 -3.67 -6.52 -6.97
N ARG A 146 -4.33 -5.88 -7.92
CA ARG A 146 -4.61 -6.47 -9.24
C ARG A 146 -4.18 -5.53 -10.35
N GLU A 147 -3.51 -6.07 -11.36
CA GLU A 147 -3.21 -5.32 -12.59
C GLU A 147 -4.49 -5.06 -13.38
N ILE A 148 -4.62 -3.85 -13.92
CA ILE A 148 -5.74 -3.47 -14.78
C ILE A 148 -5.46 -3.88 -16.23
#